data_c5dfc777d0bd57f4485e96e9f5df1b92
#
_entry.id   c5dfc777d0bd57f4485e96e9f5df1b92
#
_cell.length_a   1.000
_cell.length_b   1.000
_cell.length_c   1.000
_cell.angle_alpha   90.00
_cell.angle_beta   90.00
_cell.angle_gamma   90.00
#
_symmetry.space_group_name_H-M   'P 1'
#
loop_
_entity.id
_entity.type
_entity.pdbx_description
1 polymer ?
#
loop_
_entity_poly.entity_id
_entity_poly.type
_entity_poly.pdbx_seq_one_letter_code
_entity_poly.pdbx_strand_id
1 'polypeptide(L)'
;MAKQSMFTPSNPAAVKKKIGATYLRYLITIAVLCVVYAIVLVLIQRGIISAYNLRIMREVGIFMIAAFGVNLILGFTGQLTMGHAAFMSIGAYFSAVMTQNFHLPFVVSLIVGVIAACIISALIGYPILRLKGDYLAICTLGFGEIVKVVIQNIDYVGGARGMTGLPVKSSLMTIFICVCLCFALLKNLMKSSKGRAIMSVREDDIAAEAMGINPTKYKMMAFIIGSGMAGLAGGLYAHFNTFIDPVTFNYAKSFDLITYVVFGGMGSISGTAIGTSVLVFLPEALRNLSSVFKDNRVLVYAILLVAMMLVRPNGLLGTHEITVKGTVDFFKKLFGKKDNAKKAGE
;
A
#
# COMPACT_ATOMS: atom_id res chain seq x y z
N MET A 1 2.04 -26.00 -48.51
CA MET A 1 1.03 -26.64 -47.63
C MET A 1 1.38 -26.31 -46.19
N ALA A 2 0.79 -25.25 -45.64
CA ALA A 2 1.00 -24.80 -44.25
C ALA A 2 -0.01 -25.54 -43.36
N LYS A 3 0.50 -26.29 -42.37
CA LYS A 3 -0.30 -26.95 -41.34
C LYS A 3 -0.97 -25.88 -40.45
N GLN A 4 -2.28 -25.72 -40.61
CA GLN A 4 -3.14 -25.05 -39.64
C GLN A 4 -3.02 -25.80 -38.31
N SER A 5 -2.40 -25.19 -37.31
CA SER A 5 -2.46 -25.65 -35.92
C SER A 5 -3.86 -25.39 -35.38
N MET A 6 -4.68 -26.44 -35.38
CA MET A 6 -6.02 -26.46 -34.78
C MET A 6 -5.95 -26.02 -33.30
N PHE A 7 -6.73 -25.01 -33.02
CA PHE A 7 -7.12 -24.65 -31.66
C PHE A 7 -7.88 -25.84 -31.05
N THR A 8 -7.21 -26.67 -30.27
CA THR A 8 -7.88 -27.72 -29.49
C THR A 8 -8.68 -27.05 -28.37
N PRO A 9 -10.00 -27.27 -28.28
CA PRO A 9 -10.80 -26.73 -27.22
C PRO A 9 -10.28 -27.26 -25.88
N SER A 10 -9.98 -26.35 -24.95
CA SER A 10 -9.48 -26.68 -23.61
C SER A 10 -10.46 -27.62 -22.94
N ASN A 11 -10.00 -28.81 -22.54
CA ASN A 11 -10.77 -29.86 -21.88
C ASN A 11 -11.52 -29.25 -20.66
N PRO A 12 -12.87 -29.25 -20.61
CA PRO A 12 -13.66 -28.61 -19.59
C PRO A 12 -13.34 -29.11 -18.17
N ALA A 13 -12.88 -30.36 -18.03
CA ALA A 13 -12.41 -30.92 -16.76
C ALA A 13 -11.11 -30.26 -16.27
N ALA A 14 -10.18 -29.92 -17.18
CA ALA A 14 -8.95 -29.22 -16.84
C ALA A 14 -9.23 -27.74 -16.41
N VAL A 15 -10.21 -27.11 -17.04
CA VAL A 15 -10.65 -25.75 -16.68
C VAL A 15 -11.31 -25.75 -15.30
N LYS A 16 -12.23 -26.70 -15.02
CA LYS A 16 -12.83 -26.84 -13.67
C LYS A 16 -11.79 -27.12 -12.58
N LYS A 17 -10.80 -27.98 -12.84
CA LYS A 17 -9.71 -28.29 -11.90
C LYS A 17 -8.82 -27.05 -11.64
N LYS A 18 -8.56 -26.21 -12.65
CA LYS A 18 -7.80 -24.98 -12.52
C LYS A 18 -8.57 -23.90 -11.73
N ILE A 19 -9.87 -23.81 -11.94
CA ILE A 19 -10.78 -22.92 -11.21
C ILE A 19 -10.85 -23.36 -9.73
N GLY A 20 -11.08 -24.65 -9.43
CA GLY A 20 -11.10 -25.18 -8.07
C GLY A 20 -9.79 -24.97 -7.31
N ALA A 21 -8.64 -25.15 -7.97
CA ALA A 21 -7.33 -24.90 -7.37
C ALA A 21 -7.10 -23.39 -7.07
N THR A 22 -7.73 -22.51 -7.84
CA THR A 22 -7.67 -21.06 -7.60
C THR A 22 -8.53 -20.68 -6.39
N TYR A 23 -9.75 -21.17 -6.30
CA TYR A 23 -10.62 -20.94 -5.13
C TYR A 23 -10.00 -21.50 -3.85
N LEU A 24 -9.42 -22.69 -3.90
CA LEU A 24 -8.74 -23.30 -2.74
C LEU A 24 -7.56 -22.42 -2.26
N ARG A 25 -6.80 -21.83 -3.17
CA ARG A 25 -5.71 -20.90 -2.79
C ARG A 25 -6.24 -19.63 -2.13
N TYR A 26 -7.36 -19.07 -2.60
CA TYR A 26 -8.00 -17.93 -1.94
C TYR A 26 -8.51 -18.28 -0.55
N LEU A 27 -9.16 -19.44 -0.38
CA LEU A 27 -9.61 -19.92 0.92
C LEU A 27 -8.45 -20.11 1.90
N ILE A 28 -7.35 -20.72 1.44
CA ILE A 28 -6.14 -20.87 2.27
C ILE A 28 -5.55 -19.50 2.65
N THR A 29 -5.51 -18.55 1.71
CA THR A 29 -4.99 -17.21 2.01
C THR A 29 -5.87 -16.49 3.05
N ILE A 30 -7.19 -16.57 2.91
CA ILE A 30 -8.15 -16.00 3.87
C ILE A 30 -8.02 -16.71 5.24
N ALA A 31 -7.92 -18.03 5.26
CA ALA A 31 -7.75 -18.78 6.50
C ALA A 31 -6.44 -18.39 7.23
N VAL A 32 -5.33 -18.27 6.52
CA VAL A 32 -4.05 -17.79 7.08
C VAL A 32 -4.19 -16.39 7.66
N LEU A 33 -4.85 -15.48 6.93
CA LEU A 33 -5.08 -14.12 7.40
C LEU A 33 -5.96 -14.10 8.67
N CYS A 34 -7.03 -14.91 8.71
CA CYS A 34 -7.88 -15.06 9.89
C CYS A 34 -7.10 -15.62 11.09
N VAL A 35 -6.23 -16.60 10.87
CA VAL A 35 -5.37 -17.17 11.93
C VAL A 35 -4.39 -16.12 12.46
N VAL A 36 -3.73 -15.37 11.59
CA VAL A 36 -2.83 -14.28 12.00
C VAL A 36 -3.58 -13.24 12.83
N TYR A 37 -4.79 -12.84 12.39
CA TYR A 37 -5.61 -11.90 13.13
C TYR A 37 -6.06 -12.47 14.50
N ALA A 38 -6.46 -13.75 14.55
CA ALA A 38 -6.83 -14.41 15.79
C ALA A 38 -5.66 -14.48 16.79
N ILE A 39 -4.45 -14.76 16.30
CA ILE A 39 -3.23 -14.72 17.14
C ILE A 39 -3.02 -13.33 17.73
N VAL A 40 -3.15 -12.28 16.91
CA VAL A 40 -3.02 -10.89 17.38
C VAL A 40 -4.07 -10.57 18.44
N LEU A 41 -5.34 -10.98 18.24
CA LEU A 41 -6.39 -10.80 19.23
C LEU A 41 -6.09 -11.50 20.57
N VAL A 42 -5.61 -12.74 20.52
CA VAL A 42 -5.23 -13.50 21.73
C VAL A 42 -4.08 -12.82 22.46
N LEU A 43 -3.09 -12.28 21.75
CA LEU A 43 -1.98 -11.53 22.35
C LEU A 43 -2.44 -10.23 23.01
N ILE A 44 -3.44 -9.55 22.43
CA ILE A 44 -4.08 -8.36 23.01
C ILE A 44 -4.85 -8.75 24.29
N GLN A 45 -5.66 -9.82 24.24
CA GLN A 45 -6.44 -10.27 25.40
C GLN A 45 -5.57 -10.73 26.56
N ARG A 46 -4.40 -11.29 26.28
CA ARG A 46 -3.43 -11.69 27.32
C ARG A 46 -2.64 -10.50 27.90
N GLY A 47 -2.91 -9.27 27.46
CA GLY A 47 -2.21 -8.08 27.94
C GLY A 47 -0.74 -7.97 27.52
N ILE A 48 -0.27 -8.84 26.63
CA ILE A 48 1.10 -8.83 26.12
C ILE A 48 1.33 -7.60 25.22
N ILE A 49 0.27 -7.16 24.52
CA ILE A 49 0.31 -5.98 23.64
C ILE A 49 -0.26 -4.79 24.42
N SER A 50 0.60 -3.84 24.75
CA SER A 50 0.21 -2.56 25.35
C SER A 50 -0.76 -1.79 24.44
N ALA A 51 -1.64 -0.94 25.03
CA ALA A 51 -2.50 -0.01 24.28
C ALA A 51 -1.70 0.88 23.31
N TYR A 52 -0.47 1.22 23.66
CA TYR A 52 0.47 1.94 22.83
C TYR A 52 0.87 1.14 21.57
N ASN A 53 1.27 -0.11 21.73
CA ASN A 53 1.61 -0.97 20.61
C ASN A 53 0.40 -1.22 19.69
N LEU A 54 -0.79 -1.31 20.25
CA LEU A 54 -2.04 -1.42 19.48
C LEU A 54 -2.27 -0.18 18.60
N ARG A 55 -1.96 1.02 19.11
CA ARG A 55 -2.03 2.27 18.35
C ARG A 55 -1.06 2.22 17.15
N ILE A 56 0.19 1.82 17.37
CA ILE A 56 1.19 1.70 16.31
C ILE A 56 0.75 0.68 15.25
N MET A 57 0.21 -0.47 15.66
CA MET A 57 -0.28 -1.49 14.71
C MET A 57 -1.41 -0.96 13.81
N ARG A 58 -2.29 -0.12 14.33
CA ARG A 58 -3.34 0.54 13.53
C ARG A 58 -2.71 1.51 12.53
N GLU A 59 -1.75 2.30 12.98
CA GLU A 59 -1.03 3.27 12.15
C GLU A 59 -0.24 2.57 11.03
N VAL A 60 0.46 1.48 11.34
CA VAL A 60 1.11 0.60 10.34
C VAL A 60 0.13 0.14 9.28
N GLY A 61 -1.05 -0.34 9.67
CA GLY A 61 -2.07 -0.79 8.72
C GLY A 61 -2.57 0.33 7.80
N ILE A 62 -2.78 1.52 8.33
CA ILE A 62 -3.23 2.69 7.56
C ILE A 62 -2.17 3.10 6.53
N PHE A 63 -0.91 3.26 6.95
CA PHE A 63 0.17 3.63 6.03
C PHE A 63 0.53 2.52 5.05
N MET A 64 0.30 1.25 5.41
CA MET A 64 0.44 0.12 4.48
C MET A 64 -0.54 0.22 3.31
N ILE A 65 -1.81 0.61 3.54
CA ILE A 65 -2.79 0.84 2.47
C ILE A 65 -2.32 1.98 1.55
N ALA A 66 -1.86 3.10 2.11
CA ALA A 66 -1.33 4.21 1.33
C ALA A 66 -0.08 3.79 0.53
N ALA A 67 0.85 3.08 1.15
CA ALA A 67 2.06 2.57 0.49
C ALA A 67 1.75 1.57 -0.63
N PHE A 68 0.70 0.76 -0.51
CA PHE A 68 0.22 -0.08 -1.61
C PHE A 68 -0.22 0.75 -2.82
N GLY A 69 -0.90 1.89 -2.59
CA GLY A 69 -1.25 2.83 -3.65
C GLY A 69 -0.02 3.42 -4.33
N VAL A 70 0.97 3.87 -3.54
CA VAL A 70 2.26 4.38 -4.05
C VAL A 70 3.00 3.30 -4.84
N ASN A 71 3.06 2.07 -4.34
CA ASN A 71 3.75 0.96 -5.02
C ASN A 71 3.10 0.62 -6.37
N LEU A 72 1.76 0.75 -6.49
CA LEU A 72 1.09 0.56 -7.77
C LEU A 72 1.57 1.59 -8.80
N ILE A 73 1.72 2.85 -8.41
CA ILE A 73 2.11 3.94 -9.31
C ILE A 73 3.62 3.98 -9.52
N LEU A 74 4.42 3.98 -8.45
CA LEU A 74 5.88 4.05 -8.54
C LEU A 74 6.48 2.70 -8.91
N GLY A 75 6.07 1.63 -8.22
CA GLY A 75 6.67 0.31 -8.33
C GLY A 75 6.28 -0.43 -9.61
N PHE A 76 4.98 -0.44 -9.95
CA PHE A 76 4.48 -1.22 -11.08
C PHE A 76 4.32 -0.43 -12.38
N THR A 77 4.11 0.89 -12.35
CA THR A 77 4.04 1.73 -13.56
C THR A 77 5.29 2.55 -13.82
N GLY A 78 6.24 2.61 -12.88
CA GLY A 78 7.46 3.39 -13.02
C GLY A 78 7.26 4.90 -12.98
N GLN A 79 6.12 5.39 -12.46
CA GLN A 79 5.80 6.81 -12.39
C GLN A 79 6.20 7.36 -11.03
N LEU A 80 7.18 8.27 -10.99
CA LEU A 80 7.55 8.97 -9.77
C LEU A 80 6.53 10.07 -9.47
N THR A 81 5.73 9.88 -8.44
CA THR A 81 4.72 10.85 -7.97
C THR A 81 4.91 11.17 -6.51
N MET A 82 4.88 12.47 -6.16
CA MET A 82 5.13 12.98 -4.80
C MET A 82 3.88 13.62 -4.16
N GLY A 83 2.70 13.38 -4.73
CA GLY A 83 1.44 13.99 -4.29
C GLY A 83 0.49 13.07 -3.52
N HIS A 84 0.95 11.90 -3.06
CA HIS A 84 0.07 10.90 -2.44
C HIS A 84 -0.58 11.36 -1.14
N ALA A 85 0.12 12.19 -0.34
CA ALA A 85 -0.44 12.78 0.87
C ALA A 85 -1.65 13.68 0.57
N ALA A 86 -1.71 14.33 -0.61
CA ALA A 86 -2.88 15.10 -1.00
C ALA A 86 -4.13 14.24 -1.19
N PHE A 87 -4.00 13.09 -1.87
CA PHE A 87 -5.13 12.16 -2.03
C PHE A 87 -5.54 11.54 -0.69
N MET A 88 -4.58 11.30 0.19
CA MET A 88 -4.85 10.90 1.56
C MET A 88 -5.62 11.99 2.32
N SER A 89 -5.21 13.26 2.18
CA SER A 89 -5.90 14.43 2.75
C SER A 89 -7.34 14.55 2.24
N ILE A 90 -7.54 14.47 0.91
CA ILE A 90 -8.86 14.51 0.28
C ILE A 90 -9.76 13.42 0.88
N GLY A 91 -9.30 12.16 0.93
CA GLY A 91 -10.05 11.07 1.51
C GLY A 91 -10.38 11.27 2.99
N ALA A 92 -9.44 11.83 3.78
CA ALA A 92 -9.61 12.13 5.18
C ALA A 92 -10.72 13.17 5.42
N TYR A 93 -10.62 14.31 4.75
CA TYR A 93 -11.55 15.42 4.93
C TYR A 93 -12.95 15.11 4.39
N PHE A 94 -13.06 14.51 3.20
CA PHE A 94 -14.37 14.08 2.69
C PHE A 94 -15.03 13.04 3.60
N SER A 95 -14.30 12.04 4.07
CA SER A 95 -14.84 11.06 5.01
C SER A 95 -15.22 11.68 6.36
N ALA A 96 -14.43 12.62 6.87
CA ALA A 96 -14.68 13.34 8.12
C ALA A 96 -15.97 14.19 8.03
N VAL A 97 -16.11 14.98 6.98
CA VAL A 97 -17.32 15.80 6.72
C VAL A 97 -18.57 14.94 6.61
N MET A 98 -18.50 13.82 5.88
CA MET A 98 -19.64 12.91 5.73
C MET A 98 -20.06 12.28 7.07
N THR A 99 -19.10 12.00 7.94
CA THR A 99 -19.42 11.40 9.25
C THR A 99 -19.90 12.44 10.26
N GLN A 100 -19.30 13.64 10.30
CA GLN A 100 -19.55 14.64 11.32
C GLN A 100 -20.75 15.52 10.98
N ASN A 101 -20.86 15.99 9.73
CA ASN A 101 -21.88 16.95 9.33
C ASN A 101 -23.14 16.25 8.77
N PHE A 102 -22.97 15.17 8.00
CA PHE A 102 -24.07 14.43 7.43
C PHE A 102 -24.48 13.20 8.22
N HIS A 103 -23.78 12.88 9.33
CA HIS A 103 -24.07 11.74 10.21
C HIS A 103 -24.17 10.39 9.49
N LEU A 104 -23.47 10.23 8.36
CA LEU A 104 -23.51 9.00 7.58
C LEU A 104 -22.80 7.85 8.29
N PRO A 105 -23.21 6.60 8.02
CA PRO A 105 -22.48 5.42 8.53
C PRO A 105 -21.01 5.46 8.11
N PHE A 106 -20.12 5.01 9.00
CA PHE A 106 -18.67 5.04 8.79
C PHE A 106 -18.21 4.43 7.46
N VAL A 107 -18.77 3.28 7.08
CA VAL A 107 -18.41 2.60 5.82
C VAL A 107 -18.79 3.44 4.60
N VAL A 108 -19.95 4.09 4.61
CA VAL A 108 -20.40 4.98 3.53
C VAL A 108 -19.47 6.19 3.43
N SER A 109 -19.13 6.79 4.57
CA SER A 109 -18.20 7.92 4.63
C SER A 109 -16.82 7.58 4.05
N LEU A 110 -16.30 6.38 4.33
CA LEU A 110 -15.05 5.90 3.73
C LEU A 110 -15.18 5.75 2.21
N ILE A 111 -16.26 5.17 1.72
CA ILE A 111 -16.51 5.01 0.27
C ILE A 111 -16.56 6.36 -0.43
N VAL A 112 -17.24 7.34 0.17
CA VAL A 112 -17.29 8.71 -0.39
C VAL A 112 -15.91 9.34 -0.43
N GLY A 113 -15.09 9.19 0.61
CA GLY A 113 -13.70 9.64 0.63
C GLY A 113 -12.85 9.01 -0.47
N VAL A 114 -12.99 7.70 -0.71
CA VAL A 114 -12.32 6.98 -1.82
C VAL A 114 -12.77 7.51 -3.17
N ILE A 115 -14.09 7.66 -3.38
CA ILE A 115 -14.65 8.16 -4.64
C ILE A 115 -14.16 9.59 -4.92
N ALA A 116 -14.13 10.47 -3.91
CA ALA A 116 -13.64 11.83 -4.04
C ALA A 116 -12.15 11.83 -4.47
N ALA A 117 -11.31 11.01 -3.83
CA ALA A 117 -9.91 10.86 -4.21
C ALA A 117 -9.76 10.33 -5.64
N CYS A 118 -10.57 9.34 -6.07
CA CYS A 118 -10.57 8.82 -7.43
C CYS A 118 -10.99 9.87 -8.47
N ILE A 119 -12.04 10.65 -8.20
CA ILE A 119 -12.52 11.70 -9.12
C ILE A 119 -11.48 12.79 -9.29
N ILE A 120 -10.93 13.29 -8.18
CA ILE A 120 -9.91 14.34 -8.21
C ILE A 120 -8.64 13.83 -8.88
N SER A 121 -8.24 12.59 -8.62
CA SER A 121 -7.08 11.99 -9.29
C SER A 121 -7.31 11.79 -10.80
N ALA A 122 -8.53 11.45 -11.22
CA ALA A 122 -8.86 11.35 -12.64
C ALA A 122 -8.81 12.71 -13.35
N LEU A 123 -9.36 13.75 -12.71
CA LEU A 123 -9.39 15.10 -13.25
C LEU A 123 -7.96 15.67 -13.44
N ILE A 124 -7.12 15.51 -12.41
CA ILE A 124 -5.77 16.09 -12.38
C ILE A 124 -4.76 15.17 -13.07
N GLY A 125 -4.95 13.86 -12.97
CA GLY A 125 -4.09 12.89 -13.61
C GLY A 125 -4.03 13.03 -15.11
N TYR A 126 -5.15 13.39 -15.77
CA TYR A 126 -5.17 13.53 -17.22
C TYR A 126 -4.16 14.54 -17.78
N PRO A 127 -4.06 15.79 -17.28
CA PRO A 127 -3.02 16.71 -17.71
C PRO A 127 -1.62 16.36 -17.18
N ILE A 128 -1.52 15.90 -15.92
CA ILE A 128 -0.24 15.66 -15.26
C ILE A 128 0.50 14.44 -15.85
N LEU A 129 -0.20 13.37 -16.19
CA LEU A 129 0.41 12.15 -16.74
C LEU A 129 0.96 12.29 -18.17
N ARG A 130 0.77 13.45 -18.80
CA ARG A 130 1.47 13.81 -20.06
C ARG A 130 2.93 14.22 -19.82
N LEU A 131 3.25 14.61 -18.59
CA LEU A 131 4.62 14.95 -18.19
C LEU A 131 5.40 13.64 -17.93
N LYS A 132 6.71 13.69 -18.16
CA LYS A 132 7.62 12.56 -17.99
C LYS A 132 8.69 12.86 -16.95
N GLY A 133 9.19 11.80 -16.31
CA GLY A 133 10.30 11.88 -15.36
C GLY A 133 10.04 12.83 -14.19
N ASP A 134 11.01 13.68 -13.89
CA ASP A 134 11.01 14.57 -12.73
C ASP A 134 9.93 15.67 -12.79
N TYR A 135 9.51 16.08 -13.99
CA TYR A 135 8.43 17.06 -14.15
C TYR A 135 7.10 16.53 -13.59
N LEU A 136 6.84 15.23 -13.73
CA LEU A 136 5.67 14.57 -13.14
C LEU A 136 5.74 14.65 -11.60
N ALA A 137 6.90 14.38 -11.03
CA ALA A 137 7.11 14.43 -9.57
C ALA A 137 6.90 15.84 -9.02
N ILE A 138 7.49 16.86 -9.67
CA ILE A 138 7.37 18.27 -9.26
C ILE A 138 5.92 18.74 -9.35
N CYS A 139 5.22 18.44 -10.45
CA CYS A 139 3.81 18.82 -10.61
C CYS A 139 2.90 18.15 -9.58
N THR A 140 3.12 16.86 -9.27
CA THR A 140 2.33 16.15 -8.24
C THR A 140 2.64 16.65 -6.83
N LEU A 141 3.89 17.06 -6.55
CA LEU A 141 4.25 17.72 -5.30
C LEU A 141 3.56 19.07 -5.17
N GLY A 142 3.64 19.92 -6.21
CA GLY A 142 2.97 21.22 -6.25
C GLY A 142 1.45 21.08 -6.07
N PHE A 143 0.84 20.08 -6.71
CA PHE A 143 -0.56 19.75 -6.47
C PHE A 143 -0.82 19.42 -4.99
N GLY A 144 0.06 18.65 -4.35
CA GLY A 144 -0.05 18.32 -2.92
C GLY A 144 -0.09 19.57 -2.04
N GLU A 145 0.78 20.52 -2.29
CA GLU A 145 0.81 21.80 -1.54
C GLU A 145 -0.42 22.66 -1.84
N ILE A 146 -0.91 22.69 -3.09
CA ILE A 146 -2.16 23.37 -3.45
C ILE A 146 -3.33 22.80 -2.65
N VAL A 147 -3.51 21.48 -2.62
CA VAL A 147 -4.59 20.85 -1.85
C VAL A 147 -4.52 21.21 -0.37
N LYS A 148 -3.32 21.17 0.22
CA LYS A 148 -3.11 21.57 1.62
C LYS A 148 -3.55 23.03 1.85
N VAL A 149 -3.10 23.96 1.02
CA VAL A 149 -3.46 25.39 1.15
C VAL A 149 -4.96 25.61 0.91
N VAL A 150 -5.57 24.93 -0.05
CA VAL A 150 -7.02 25.01 -0.29
C VAL A 150 -7.80 24.57 0.96
N ILE A 151 -7.44 23.42 1.57
CA ILE A 151 -8.11 22.93 2.77
C ILE A 151 -7.91 23.89 3.95
N GLN A 152 -6.73 24.51 4.09
CA GLN A 152 -6.44 25.50 5.12
C GLN A 152 -7.30 26.77 5.01
N ASN A 153 -7.79 27.11 3.81
CA ASN A 153 -8.62 28.28 3.55
C ASN A 153 -10.13 27.98 3.53
N ILE A 154 -10.57 26.75 3.79
CA ILE A 154 -11.97 26.37 3.86
C ILE A 154 -12.40 26.29 5.32
N ASP A 155 -13.08 27.30 5.82
CA ASP A 155 -13.56 27.39 7.22
C ASP A 155 -14.50 26.23 7.59
N TYR A 156 -15.28 25.73 6.62
CA TYR A 156 -16.24 24.63 6.82
C TYR A 156 -15.58 23.34 7.33
N VAL A 157 -14.32 23.11 7.00
CA VAL A 157 -13.53 21.95 7.45
C VAL A 157 -12.53 22.31 8.56
N GLY A 158 -12.74 23.43 9.23
CA GLY A 158 -11.91 23.91 10.33
C GLY A 158 -10.69 24.72 9.89
N GLY A 159 -10.50 24.92 8.57
CA GLY A 159 -9.42 25.73 8.00
C GLY A 159 -8.03 25.29 8.48
N ALA A 160 -7.18 26.23 8.80
CA ALA A 160 -5.82 25.98 9.29
C ALA A 160 -5.79 25.30 10.68
N ARG A 161 -6.88 25.36 11.44
CA ARG A 161 -6.98 24.72 12.76
C ARG A 161 -7.29 23.21 12.66
N GLY A 162 -7.74 22.75 11.48
CA GLY A 162 -8.16 21.36 11.26
C GLY A 162 -9.52 21.01 11.87
N MET A 163 -9.95 19.76 11.66
CA MET A 163 -11.22 19.22 12.21
C MET A 163 -10.95 18.45 13.50
N THR A 164 -11.74 18.76 14.54
CA THR A 164 -11.73 18.12 15.86
C THR A 164 -13.03 17.38 16.13
N GLY A 165 -13.04 16.49 17.12
CA GLY A 165 -14.26 15.80 17.54
C GLY A 165 -14.70 14.66 16.63
N LEU A 166 -13.82 14.13 15.83
CA LEU A 166 -14.13 12.99 14.96
C LEU A 166 -14.35 11.71 15.77
N PRO A 167 -15.38 10.93 15.47
CA PRO A 167 -15.63 9.67 16.19
C PRO A 167 -14.57 8.63 15.85
N VAL A 168 -13.99 8.01 16.89
CA VAL A 168 -13.03 6.91 16.73
C VAL A 168 -13.78 5.65 16.29
N LYS A 169 -13.83 5.39 14.99
CA LYS A 169 -14.51 4.22 14.40
C LYS A 169 -13.55 3.26 13.70
N SER A 170 -12.28 3.67 13.48
CA SER A 170 -11.24 2.82 12.86
C SER A 170 -10.68 1.82 13.87
N SER A 171 -11.38 0.68 14.04
CA SER A 171 -10.90 -0.43 14.87
C SER A 171 -9.76 -1.18 14.15
N LEU A 172 -8.95 -1.94 14.91
CA LEU A 172 -7.92 -2.81 14.34
C LEU A 172 -8.50 -3.78 13.29
N MET A 173 -9.69 -4.33 13.58
CA MET A 173 -10.39 -5.24 12.68
C MET A 173 -10.73 -4.56 11.35
N THR A 174 -11.26 -3.34 11.39
CA THR A 174 -11.63 -2.59 10.18
C THR A 174 -10.40 -2.30 9.32
N ILE A 175 -9.31 -1.84 9.95
CA ILE A 175 -8.05 -1.56 9.26
C ILE A 175 -7.49 -2.85 8.64
N PHE A 176 -7.48 -3.95 9.40
CA PHE A 176 -7.02 -5.24 8.91
C PHE A 176 -7.81 -5.73 7.69
N ILE A 177 -9.14 -5.63 7.73
CA ILE A 177 -10.01 -5.99 6.60
C ILE A 177 -9.67 -5.12 5.38
N CYS A 178 -9.49 -3.80 5.55
CA CYS A 178 -9.12 -2.89 4.46
C CYS A 178 -7.73 -3.23 3.88
N VAL A 179 -6.73 -3.55 4.71
CA VAL A 179 -5.41 -4.00 4.26
C VAL A 179 -5.52 -5.27 3.42
N CYS A 180 -6.25 -6.26 3.90
CA CYS A 180 -6.47 -7.53 3.19
C CYS A 180 -7.18 -7.31 1.84
N LEU A 181 -8.18 -6.43 1.82
CA LEU A 181 -8.92 -6.07 0.61
C LEU A 181 -8.00 -5.38 -0.41
N CYS A 182 -7.22 -4.37 0.01
CA CYS A 182 -6.27 -3.68 -0.86
C CYS A 182 -5.18 -4.63 -1.38
N PHE A 183 -4.63 -5.49 -0.52
CA PHE A 183 -3.66 -6.51 -0.91
C PHE A 183 -4.23 -7.48 -1.96
N ALA A 184 -5.45 -7.99 -1.73
CA ALA A 184 -6.13 -8.89 -2.66
C ALA A 184 -6.44 -8.21 -3.99
N LEU A 185 -6.88 -6.94 -3.96
CA LEU A 185 -7.16 -6.13 -5.13
C LEU A 185 -5.91 -5.95 -5.98
N LEU A 186 -4.79 -5.53 -5.38
CA LEU A 186 -3.52 -5.36 -6.08
C LEU A 186 -3.01 -6.68 -6.66
N LYS A 187 -3.02 -7.75 -5.87
CA LYS A 187 -2.56 -9.07 -6.32
C LYS A 187 -3.38 -9.60 -7.50
N ASN A 188 -4.70 -9.38 -7.48
CA ASN A 188 -5.58 -9.75 -8.59
C ASN A 188 -5.36 -8.86 -9.82
N LEU A 189 -5.22 -7.55 -9.60
CA LEU A 189 -4.93 -6.59 -10.66
C LEU A 189 -3.63 -6.97 -11.39
N MET A 190 -2.54 -7.20 -10.66
CA MET A 190 -1.23 -7.51 -11.24
C MET A 190 -1.19 -8.86 -11.95
N LYS A 191 -2.01 -9.84 -11.55
CA LYS A 191 -2.15 -11.12 -12.25
C LYS A 191 -3.04 -11.05 -13.49
N SER A 192 -3.84 -10.02 -13.65
CA SER A 192 -4.75 -9.83 -14.78
C SER A 192 -4.01 -9.42 -16.07
N SER A 193 -4.70 -9.42 -17.22
CA SER A 193 -4.18 -8.87 -18.46
C SER A 193 -3.89 -7.36 -18.35
N LYS A 194 -4.67 -6.63 -17.55
CA LYS A 194 -4.44 -5.20 -17.29
C LYS A 194 -3.14 -4.98 -16.50
N GLY A 195 -2.84 -5.83 -15.51
CA GLY A 195 -1.60 -5.76 -14.75
C GLY A 195 -0.37 -6.04 -15.62
N ARG A 196 -0.46 -7.01 -16.52
CA ARG A 196 0.63 -7.25 -17.50
C ARG A 196 0.85 -6.06 -18.42
N ALA A 197 -0.23 -5.40 -18.88
CA ALA A 197 -0.12 -4.18 -19.67
C ALA A 197 0.50 -3.01 -18.86
N ILE A 198 0.18 -2.88 -17.57
CA ILE A 198 0.83 -1.91 -16.67
C ILE A 198 2.34 -2.17 -16.61
N MET A 199 2.73 -3.44 -16.42
CA MET A 199 4.16 -3.81 -16.34
C MET A 199 4.90 -3.58 -17.66
N SER A 200 4.28 -3.86 -18.83
CA SER A 200 4.91 -3.58 -20.12
C SER A 200 5.14 -2.09 -20.35
N VAL A 201 4.21 -1.23 -19.92
CA VAL A 201 4.36 0.23 -19.96
C VAL A 201 5.51 0.71 -19.06
N ARG A 202 5.76 0.05 -17.94
CA ARG A 202 6.89 0.34 -17.05
C ARG A 202 8.23 0.05 -17.71
N GLU A 203 8.34 -1.06 -18.45
CA GLU A 203 9.60 -1.46 -19.07
C GLU A 203 9.95 -0.55 -20.25
N ASP A 204 8.99 -0.31 -21.17
CA ASP A 204 9.18 0.60 -22.30
C ASP A 204 7.83 1.10 -22.82
N ASP A 205 7.57 2.41 -22.70
CA ASP A 205 6.36 3.08 -23.18
C ASP A 205 6.20 2.95 -24.71
N ILE A 206 7.30 3.10 -25.45
CA ILE A 206 7.29 3.13 -26.92
C ILE A 206 7.06 1.73 -27.47
N ALA A 207 7.75 0.73 -26.93
CA ALA A 207 7.54 -0.66 -27.31
C ALA A 207 6.12 -1.14 -26.98
N ALA A 208 5.56 -0.76 -25.82
CA ALA A 208 4.19 -1.08 -25.44
C ALA A 208 3.17 -0.46 -26.43
N GLU A 209 3.38 0.78 -26.84
CA GLU A 209 2.53 1.47 -27.82
C GLU A 209 2.61 0.80 -29.20
N ALA A 210 3.78 0.42 -29.65
CA ALA A 210 3.98 -0.34 -30.90
C ALA A 210 3.24 -1.69 -30.89
N MET A 211 3.05 -2.30 -29.72
CA MET A 211 2.26 -3.52 -29.52
C MET A 211 0.76 -3.27 -29.34
N GLY A 212 0.28 -2.03 -29.53
CA GLY A 212 -1.14 -1.65 -29.42
C GLY A 212 -1.62 -1.41 -28.00
N ILE A 213 -0.71 -1.29 -27.02
CA ILE A 213 -1.05 -0.94 -25.63
C ILE A 213 -1.00 0.57 -25.50
N ASN A 214 -2.11 1.20 -25.07
CA ASN A 214 -2.14 2.65 -24.83
C ASN A 214 -1.53 2.99 -23.45
N PRO A 215 -0.30 3.58 -23.39
CA PRO A 215 0.39 3.82 -22.13
C PRO A 215 -0.39 4.75 -21.20
N THR A 216 -0.96 5.84 -21.75
CA THR A 216 -1.71 6.84 -20.98
C THR A 216 -2.90 6.22 -20.25
N LYS A 217 -3.64 5.31 -20.89
CA LYS A 217 -4.78 4.62 -20.29
C LYS A 217 -4.36 3.77 -19.08
N TYR A 218 -3.28 3.01 -19.18
CA TYR A 218 -2.83 2.13 -18.11
C TYR A 218 -2.15 2.90 -16.97
N LYS A 219 -1.40 3.96 -17.30
CA LYS A 219 -0.86 4.91 -16.31
C LYS A 219 -1.98 5.58 -15.52
N MET A 220 -3.01 6.09 -16.20
CA MET A 220 -4.17 6.70 -15.57
C MET A 220 -4.93 5.72 -14.68
N MET A 221 -5.15 4.48 -15.14
CA MET A 221 -5.83 3.45 -14.36
C MET A 221 -5.08 3.16 -13.05
N ALA A 222 -3.76 3.00 -13.11
CA ALA A 222 -2.94 2.78 -11.93
C ALA A 222 -2.95 4.00 -10.99
N PHE A 223 -2.89 5.22 -11.55
CA PHE A 223 -2.94 6.47 -10.79
C PHE A 223 -4.25 6.62 -10.03
N ILE A 224 -5.41 6.38 -10.66
CA ILE A 224 -6.72 6.46 -10.02
C ILE A 224 -6.85 5.42 -8.90
N ILE A 225 -6.46 4.16 -9.16
CA ILE A 225 -6.56 3.09 -8.15
C ILE A 225 -5.63 3.39 -6.98
N GLY A 226 -4.39 3.81 -7.24
CA GLY A 226 -3.41 4.14 -6.20
C GLY A 226 -3.85 5.33 -5.35
N SER A 227 -4.38 6.39 -5.98
CA SER A 227 -4.95 7.55 -5.28
C SER A 227 -6.20 7.19 -4.47
N GLY A 228 -7.05 6.28 -4.98
CA GLY A 228 -8.19 5.75 -4.24
C GLY A 228 -7.78 5.00 -2.97
N MET A 229 -6.67 4.22 -3.03
CA MET A 229 -6.10 3.57 -1.83
C MET A 229 -5.55 4.60 -0.84
N ALA A 230 -4.90 5.66 -1.32
CA ALA A 230 -4.46 6.76 -0.47
C ALA A 230 -5.67 7.46 0.19
N GLY A 231 -6.76 7.68 -0.55
CA GLY A 231 -8.01 8.21 -0.01
C GLY A 231 -8.63 7.33 1.06
N LEU A 232 -8.63 6.00 0.86
CA LEU A 232 -9.07 5.04 1.89
C LEU A 232 -8.22 5.13 3.15
N ALA A 233 -6.89 5.17 3.01
CA ALA A 233 -5.97 5.32 4.12
C ALA A 233 -6.22 6.64 4.87
N GLY A 234 -6.48 7.73 4.16
CA GLY A 234 -6.84 9.03 4.73
C GLY A 234 -8.13 8.99 5.54
N GLY A 235 -9.20 8.40 5.00
CA GLY A 235 -10.46 8.23 5.72
C GLY A 235 -10.32 7.38 6.98
N LEU A 236 -9.52 6.30 6.93
CA LEU A 236 -9.20 5.49 8.12
C LEU A 236 -8.38 6.29 9.13
N TYR A 237 -7.41 7.11 8.67
CA TYR A 237 -6.58 7.97 9.51
C TYR A 237 -7.41 9.02 10.25
N ALA A 238 -8.38 9.65 9.57
CA ALA A 238 -9.28 10.63 10.17
C ALA A 238 -10.10 10.04 11.33
N HIS A 239 -10.59 8.80 11.17
CA HIS A 239 -11.38 8.11 12.21
C HIS A 239 -10.51 7.31 13.20
N PHE A 240 -9.23 7.32 13.02
CA PHE A 240 -8.26 6.79 13.97
C PHE A 240 -7.79 7.87 14.96
N ASN A 241 -7.45 9.06 14.44
CA ASN A 241 -7.12 10.24 15.22
C ASN A 241 -8.38 11.09 15.36
N THR A 242 -8.82 11.43 16.55
CA THR A 242 -9.98 12.32 16.79
C THR A 242 -9.81 13.74 16.21
N PHE A 243 -8.67 14.00 15.63
CA PHE A 243 -8.24 15.28 15.08
C PHE A 243 -7.48 15.06 13.77
N ILE A 244 -7.77 15.87 12.76
CA ILE A 244 -7.03 15.92 11.50
C ILE A 244 -6.61 17.37 11.21
N ASP A 245 -5.35 17.53 10.84
CA ASP A 245 -4.71 18.80 10.51
C ASP A 245 -4.22 18.77 9.07
N PRO A 246 -4.46 19.81 8.25
CA PRO A 246 -3.93 19.88 6.89
C PRO A 246 -2.40 19.76 6.82
N VAL A 247 -1.68 20.24 7.85
CA VAL A 247 -0.22 20.20 7.92
C VAL A 247 0.32 18.77 8.01
N THR A 248 -0.45 17.83 8.58
CA THR A 248 -0.08 16.41 8.64
C THR A 248 0.07 15.77 7.26
N PHE A 249 -0.67 16.26 6.26
CA PHE A 249 -0.66 15.75 4.90
C PHE A 249 0.26 16.56 3.96
N ASN A 250 1.40 16.97 4.45
CA ASN A 250 2.39 17.74 3.69
C ASN A 250 3.22 16.83 2.75
N TYR A 251 4.13 17.48 1.99
CA TYR A 251 5.04 16.78 1.09
C TYR A 251 5.95 15.76 1.80
N ALA A 252 6.36 16.02 3.05
CA ALA A 252 7.19 15.09 3.82
C ALA A 252 6.48 13.75 4.03
N LYS A 253 5.16 13.77 4.24
CA LYS A 253 4.37 12.54 4.34
C LYS A 253 4.34 11.73 3.03
N SER A 254 4.33 12.41 1.88
CA SER A 254 4.47 11.74 0.57
C SER A 254 5.84 11.07 0.43
N PHE A 255 6.92 11.74 0.89
CA PHE A 255 8.26 11.16 0.91
C PHE A 255 8.36 9.93 1.84
N ASP A 256 7.74 9.99 3.03
CA ASP A 256 7.67 8.83 3.92
C ASP A 256 7.06 7.62 3.21
N LEU A 257 5.92 7.81 2.52
CA LEU A 257 5.24 6.75 1.79
C LEU A 257 6.09 6.16 0.66
N ILE A 258 6.80 7.01 -0.10
CA ILE A 258 7.74 6.58 -1.13
C ILE A 258 8.88 5.77 -0.48
N THR A 259 9.41 6.25 0.63
CA THR A 259 10.48 5.58 1.38
C THR A 259 10.05 4.18 1.83
N TYR A 260 8.81 4.00 2.30
CA TYR A 260 8.29 2.69 2.68
C TYR A 260 8.27 1.71 1.51
N VAL A 261 7.93 2.18 0.32
CA VAL A 261 7.90 1.38 -0.91
C VAL A 261 9.30 1.04 -1.40
N VAL A 262 10.20 2.02 -1.43
CA VAL A 262 11.60 1.83 -1.88
C VAL A 262 12.33 0.88 -0.93
N PHE A 263 12.18 1.07 0.38
CA PHE A 263 12.76 0.20 1.39
C PHE A 263 12.22 -1.24 1.30
N GLY A 264 10.92 -1.40 1.10
CA GLY A 264 10.28 -2.70 0.95
C GLY A 264 10.68 -3.44 -0.33
N GLY A 265 10.87 -2.69 -1.41
CA GLY A 265 11.17 -3.15 -2.77
C GLY A 265 10.09 -2.72 -3.75
N MET A 266 10.48 -1.87 -4.71
CA MET A 266 9.59 -1.36 -5.75
C MET A 266 9.07 -2.49 -6.64
N GLY A 267 7.74 -2.59 -6.78
CA GLY A 267 7.09 -3.63 -7.58
C GLY A 267 6.86 -4.96 -6.84
N SER A 268 7.11 -5.02 -5.51
CA SER A 268 6.72 -6.13 -4.65
C SER A 268 5.65 -5.70 -3.64
N ILE A 269 4.46 -6.32 -3.68
CA ILE A 269 3.37 -6.01 -2.74
C ILE A 269 3.73 -6.51 -1.34
N SER A 270 4.29 -7.72 -1.23
CA SER A 270 4.76 -8.28 0.04
C SER A 270 5.95 -7.50 0.61
N GLY A 271 6.85 -7.02 -0.25
CA GLY A 271 7.95 -6.14 0.11
C GLY A 271 7.47 -4.84 0.74
N THR A 272 6.53 -4.16 0.10
CA THR A 272 5.92 -2.93 0.62
C THR A 272 5.26 -3.15 1.98
N ALA A 273 4.54 -4.27 2.17
CA ALA A 273 3.92 -4.58 3.46
C ALA A 273 4.96 -4.71 4.58
N ILE A 274 6.05 -5.43 4.34
CA ILE A 274 7.13 -5.58 5.31
C ILE A 274 7.87 -4.26 5.52
N GLY A 275 8.22 -3.55 4.44
CA GLY A 275 8.92 -2.28 4.50
C GLY A 275 8.16 -1.24 5.31
N THR A 276 6.86 -1.08 5.06
CA THR A 276 5.99 -0.19 5.83
C THR A 276 5.93 -0.59 7.29
N SER A 277 5.75 -1.90 7.58
CA SER A 277 5.70 -2.39 8.96
C SER A 277 6.98 -2.09 9.72
N VAL A 278 8.14 -2.34 9.11
CA VAL A 278 9.44 -2.08 9.74
C VAL A 278 9.65 -0.58 9.95
N LEU A 279 9.46 0.24 8.92
CA LEU A 279 9.77 1.67 8.99
C LEU A 279 8.82 2.48 9.87
N VAL A 280 7.55 2.09 9.98
CA VAL A 280 6.61 2.74 10.91
C VAL A 280 6.85 2.30 12.35
N PHE A 281 7.21 1.01 12.56
CA PHE A 281 7.46 0.49 13.91
C PHE A 281 8.83 0.90 14.47
N LEU A 282 9.85 1.06 13.61
CA LEU A 282 11.24 1.29 14.00
C LEU A 282 11.46 2.54 14.87
N PRO A 283 10.96 3.75 14.51
CA PRO A 283 11.13 4.95 15.34
C PRO A 283 10.51 4.81 16.72
N GLU A 284 9.41 4.06 16.80
CA GLU A 284 8.71 3.82 18.06
C GLU A 284 9.40 2.75 18.91
N ALA A 285 10.00 1.74 18.29
CA ALA A 285 10.84 0.76 18.99
C ALA A 285 12.09 1.43 19.57
N LEU A 286 12.76 2.29 18.82
CA LEU A 286 13.93 3.05 19.26
C LEU A 286 13.64 3.97 20.45
N ARG A 287 12.43 4.52 20.53
CA ARG A 287 12.00 5.36 21.64
C ARG A 287 12.04 4.64 23.00
N ASN A 288 11.84 3.32 22.99
CA ASN A 288 11.74 2.52 24.21
C ASN A 288 13.10 1.87 24.63
N LEU A 289 14.16 1.98 23.79
CA LEU A 289 15.40 1.28 24.06
C LEU A 289 16.34 2.00 25.04
N SER A 290 16.60 3.29 24.87
CA SER A 290 17.40 4.08 25.81
C SER A 290 17.22 5.57 25.61
N SER A 291 17.64 6.39 26.62
CA SER A 291 17.55 7.86 26.54
C SER A 291 18.31 8.44 25.34
N VAL A 292 19.49 7.92 25.01
CA VAL A 292 20.30 8.37 23.88
C VAL A 292 19.59 8.14 22.52
N PHE A 293 18.96 6.98 22.36
CA PHE A 293 18.20 6.67 21.15
C PHE A 293 16.88 7.44 21.05
N LYS A 294 16.28 7.77 22.19
CA LYS A 294 15.04 8.55 22.24
C LYS A 294 15.21 9.94 21.65
N ASP A 295 16.29 10.64 21.96
CA ASP A 295 16.54 12.00 21.50
C ASP A 295 17.03 12.03 20.03
N ASN A 296 17.77 11.01 19.62
CA ASN A 296 18.36 10.91 18.28
C ASN A 296 17.64 9.92 17.35
N ARG A 297 16.41 9.51 17.65
CA ARG A 297 15.66 8.48 16.90
C ARG A 297 15.55 8.74 15.40
N VAL A 298 15.35 10.03 15.03
CA VAL A 298 15.23 10.43 13.61
C VAL A 298 16.57 10.29 12.90
N LEU A 299 17.68 10.62 13.57
CA LEU A 299 19.02 10.49 13.02
C LEU A 299 19.38 9.02 12.82
N VAL A 300 19.11 8.16 13.81
CA VAL A 300 19.34 6.71 13.72
C VAL A 300 18.49 6.10 12.60
N TYR A 301 17.24 6.50 12.50
CA TYR A 301 16.36 6.09 11.42
C TYR A 301 16.91 6.49 10.04
N ALA A 302 17.36 7.74 9.88
CA ALA A 302 17.92 8.22 8.63
C ALA A 302 19.22 7.48 8.25
N ILE A 303 20.14 7.27 9.20
CA ILE A 303 21.38 6.51 8.96
C ILE A 303 21.07 5.08 8.53
N LEU A 304 20.16 4.40 9.23
CA LEU A 304 19.78 3.02 8.91
C LEU A 304 19.17 2.94 7.51
N LEU A 305 18.35 3.92 7.13
CA LEU A 305 17.72 3.97 5.83
C LEU A 305 18.75 4.18 4.71
N VAL A 306 19.68 5.12 4.88
CA VAL A 306 20.79 5.36 3.93
C VAL A 306 21.69 4.12 3.82
N ALA A 307 22.09 3.53 4.94
CA ALA A 307 22.91 2.32 4.96
C ALA A 307 22.24 1.18 4.22
N MET A 308 20.94 0.98 4.44
CA MET A 308 20.17 -0.05 3.76
C MET A 308 20.10 0.19 2.24
N MET A 309 19.87 1.43 1.80
CA MET A 309 19.84 1.76 0.38
C MET A 309 21.19 1.56 -0.30
N LEU A 310 22.31 1.81 0.40
CA LEU A 310 23.67 1.55 -0.10
C LEU A 310 23.94 0.05 -0.23
N VAL A 311 23.50 -0.77 0.73
CA VAL A 311 23.76 -2.23 0.76
C VAL A 311 22.77 -2.97 -0.16
N ARG A 312 21.52 -2.52 -0.23
CA ARG A 312 20.42 -3.15 -0.99
C ARG A 312 19.61 -2.12 -1.79
N PRO A 313 20.13 -1.62 -2.92
CA PRO A 313 19.47 -0.58 -3.70
C PRO A 313 18.08 -1.00 -4.26
N ASN A 314 17.85 -2.30 -4.42
CA ASN A 314 16.57 -2.85 -4.86
C ASN A 314 15.55 -3.05 -3.71
N GLY A 315 15.85 -2.61 -2.50
CA GLY A 315 15.02 -2.83 -1.32
C GLY A 315 15.14 -4.22 -0.71
N LEU A 316 14.38 -4.51 0.36
CA LEU A 316 14.45 -5.76 1.12
C LEU A 316 14.16 -7.00 0.28
N LEU A 317 13.09 -6.98 -0.51
CA LEU A 317 12.65 -8.10 -1.35
C LEU A 317 12.92 -7.88 -2.85
N GLY A 318 13.37 -6.69 -3.26
CA GLY A 318 13.49 -6.33 -4.66
C GLY A 318 12.14 -6.45 -5.38
N THR A 319 12.14 -7.06 -6.56
CA THR A 319 10.92 -7.35 -7.34
C THR A 319 10.29 -8.72 -7.01
N HIS A 320 10.90 -9.48 -6.06
CA HIS A 320 10.41 -10.82 -5.72
C HIS A 320 9.19 -10.74 -4.79
N GLU A 321 8.14 -11.46 -5.16
CA GLU A 321 6.96 -11.66 -4.33
C GLU A 321 7.13 -12.88 -3.42
N ILE A 322 6.78 -12.75 -2.14
CA ILE A 322 6.70 -13.88 -1.23
C ILE A 322 5.55 -14.78 -1.70
N THR A 323 5.91 -15.92 -2.29
CA THR A 323 4.94 -16.94 -2.69
C THR A 323 4.89 -18.01 -1.61
N VAL A 324 3.68 -18.45 -1.21
CA VAL A 324 3.49 -19.49 -0.20
C VAL A 324 4.32 -20.76 -0.49
N LYS A 325 4.51 -21.09 -1.78
CA LYS A 325 5.40 -22.18 -2.19
C LYS A 325 6.87 -21.88 -1.85
N GLY A 326 7.35 -20.68 -2.15
CA GLY A 326 8.73 -20.29 -1.86
C GLY A 326 9.02 -20.25 -0.35
N THR A 327 8.04 -19.84 0.47
CA THR A 327 8.17 -19.87 1.92
C THR A 327 8.21 -21.30 2.45
N VAL A 328 7.35 -22.18 1.95
CA VAL A 328 7.34 -23.61 2.33
C VAL A 328 8.63 -24.31 1.88
N ASP A 329 9.14 -24.00 0.68
CA ASP A 329 10.41 -24.56 0.18
C ASP A 329 11.60 -24.01 0.95
N PHE A 330 11.59 -22.74 1.37
CA PHE A 330 12.59 -22.14 2.25
C PHE A 330 12.59 -22.81 3.64
N PHE A 331 11.43 -23.00 4.25
CA PHE A 331 11.29 -23.71 5.52
C PHE A 331 11.71 -25.19 5.39
N LYS A 332 11.31 -25.87 4.32
CA LYS A 332 11.77 -27.24 4.04
C LYS A 332 13.29 -27.32 3.89
N LYS A 333 13.90 -26.33 3.23
CA LYS A 333 15.36 -26.26 3.05
C LYS A 333 16.08 -25.92 4.36
N LEU A 334 15.47 -25.11 5.23
CA LEU A 334 16.02 -24.77 6.55
C LEU A 334 15.93 -25.96 7.53
N PHE A 335 14.80 -26.65 7.55
CA PHE A 335 14.59 -27.81 8.43
C PHE A 335 15.09 -29.14 7.84
N GLY A 336 15.07 -29.30 6.51
CA GLY A 336 15.60 -30.50 5.84
C GLY A 336 17.13 -30.62 5.84
N LYS A 337 17.86 -29.55 6.17
CA LYS A 337 19.33 -29.58 6.30
C LYS A 337 19.80 -30.27 7.61
N LYS A 338 18.89 -30.47 8.57
CA LYS A 338 19.20 -31.19 9.83
C LYS A 338 19.16 -32.72 9.68
N ASP A 339 18.42 -33.27 8.73
CA ASP A 339 18.30 -34.72 8.56
C ASP A 339 19.44 -35.33 7.72
N ASN A 340 20.05 -34.54 6.83
CA ASN A 340 21.19 -35.04 6.04
C ASN A 340 22.54 -35.00 6.78
N ALA A 341 22.66 -34.24 7.88
CA ALA A 341 23.84 -34.22 8.71
C ALA A 341 23.90 -35.42 9.69
N LYS A 342 22.74 -36.10 9.92
CA LYS A 342 22.67 -37.30 10.74
C LYS A 342 22.91 -38.61 9.95
N LYS A 343 22.80 -38.58 8.62
CA LYS A 343 23.05 -39.76 7.75
C LYS A 343 24.46 -39.83 7.16
N ALA A 344 25.31 -38.84 7.42
CA ALA A 344 26.70 -38.83 7.00
C ALA A 344 27.69 -39.10 8.15
N GLY A 345 27.19 -39.54 9.29
CA GLY A 345 27.98 -39.85 10.50
C GLY A 345 27.74 -41.26 11.06
N GLU A 346 27.14 -42.18 10.24
CA GLU A 346 27.08 -43.63 10.51
C GLU A 346 27.88 -44.38 9.40
#